data_b8eb936b45a243304fbcb56c25d16e38
#
_entry.id   b8eb936b45a243304fbcb56c25d16e38
#
_cell.length_a   1.000
_cell.length_b   1.000
_cell.length_c   1.000
_cell.angle_alpha   90.00
_cell.angle_beta   90.00
_cell.angle_gamma   90.00
#
_symmetry.space_group_name_H-M   'P 1'
#
loop_
_entity.id
_entity.type
_entity.pdbx_description
1 polymer ?
#
loop_
_entity_poly.entity_id
_entity_poly.type
_entity_poly.pdbx_seq_one_letter_code
_entity_poly.pdbx_strand_id
1 'polypeptide(L)'
;FAAYASLCPAAVMQSLQYSTAFYVAFGAMAVLLWTDGRMNDALFFMAVGMLTSFVDFLTYPIATLGLPLAARMALRQKQEKPCGLADFVKICLSWGIGYAGMWSGKWLMAALLTGQNVFAEAGSAMGNRLGAVDDSGVELALTTGVQENLRIMFNPLTVLMLLGVLAVCALLWLRVGGRPDVKRLGPYLLCALLPIAWYMALLNHSAEHAFFTYRALCVTIFAAVSMAIPTGKAET
;
A
#
# COMPACT_ATOMS: atom_id res chain seq x y z
N PHE A 1 10.02 0.44 -11.62
CA PHE A 1 10.15 -0.91 -12.18
C PHE A 1 10.10 -2.00 -11.10
N ALA A 2 10.90 -1.92 -10.02
CA ALA A 2 10.93 -2.93 -8.95
C ALA A 2 9.56 -3.15 -8.30
N ALA A 3 8.84 -2.06 -7.95
CA ALA A 3 7.48 -2.16 -7.42
C ALA A 3 6.50 -2.80 -8.42
N TYR A 4 6.60 -2.45 -9.69
CA TYR A 4 5.79 -3.05 -10.76
C TYR A 4 6.08 -4.55 -10.91
N ALA A 5 7.35 -4.93 -10.95
CA ALA A 5 7.75 -6.33 -11.10
C ALA A 5 7.34 -7.17 -9.88
N SER A 6 7.41 -6.60 -8.66
CA SER A 6 7.00 -7.27 -7.43
C SER A 6 5.48 -7.53 -7.35
N LEU A 7 4.67 -6.81 -8.11
CA LEU A 7 3.24 -7.08 -8.26
C LEU A 7 2.93 -8.31 -9.13
N CYS A 8 3.92 -8.89 -9.78
CA CYS A 8 3.74 -10.01 -10.72
C CYS A 8 2.62 -9.74 -11.74
N PRO A 9 2.72 -8.68 -12.57
CA PRO A 9 1.62 -8.19 -13.40
C PRO A 9 1.08 -9.25 -14.37
N ALA A 10 1.93 -10.14 -14.86
CA ALA A 10 1.50 -11.23 -15.76
C ALA A 10 0.50 -12.18 -15.09
N ALA A 11 0.68 -12.48 -13.80
CA ALA A 11 -0.27 -13.31 -13.04
C ALA A 11 -1.51 -12.52 -12.62
N VAL A 12 -1.34 -11.23 -12.28
CA VAL A 12 -2.45 -10.34 -11.87
C VAL A 12 -3.40 -10.09 -13.02
N MET A 13 -2.90 -9.87 -14.24
CA MET A 13 -3.73 -9.60 -15.42
C MET A 13 -4.58 -10.79 -15.88
N GLN A 14 -4.27 -11.99 -15.44
CA GLN A 14 -5.08 -13.20 -15.74
C GLN A 14 -6.37 -13.26 -14.91
N SER A 15 -6.46 -12.49 -13.83
CA SER A 15 -7.64 -12.44 -12.98
C SER A 15 -8.03 -11.00 -12.68
N LEU A 16 -9.24 -10.62 -13.06
CA LEU A 16 -9.78 -9.29 -12.80
C LEU A 16 -9.81 -9.00 -11.29
N GLN A 17 -10.09 -10.00 -10.48
CA GLN A 17 -10.13 -9.92 -9.02
C GLN A 17 -8.80 -9.42 -8.42
N TYR A 18 -7.66 -9.87 -8.96
CA TYR A 18 -6.34 -9.49 -8.44
C TYR A 18 -5.75 -8.25 -9.11
N SER A 19 -6.40 -7.75 -10.17
CA SER A 19 -5.90 -6.60 -10.92
C SER A 19 -6.52 -5.26 -10.47
N THR A 20 -7.62 -5.26 -9.72
CA THR A 20 -8.34 -4.05 -9.34
C THR A 20 -7.50 -3.09 -8.52
N ALA A 21 -6.85 -3.56 -7.45
CA ALA A 21 -5.94 -2.74 -6.64
C ALA A 21 -4.77 -2.18 -7.45
N PHE A 22 -4.25 -2.96 -8.43
CA PHE A 22 -3.24 -2.51 -9.38
C PHE A 22 -3.72 -1.30 -10.19
N TYR A 23 -4.89 -1.38 -10.83
CA TYR A 23 -5.42 -0.29 -11.64
C TYR A 23 -5.72 0.96 -10.81
N VAL A 24 -6.29 0.80 -9.62
CA VAL A 24 -6.57 1.93 -8.72
C VAL A 24 -5.26 2.60 -8.29
N ALA A 25 -4.26 1.83 -7.85
CA ALA A 25 -3.00 2.37 -7.38
C ALA A 25 -2.26 3.15 -8.47
N PHE A 26 -2.08 2.55 -9.67
CA PHE A 26 -1.37 3.20 -10.76
C PHE A 26 -2.20 4.32 -11.41
N GLY A 27 -3.52 4.18 -11.48
CA GLY A 27 -4.40 5.26 -11.91
C GLY A 27 -4.32 6.46 -10.99
N ALA A 28 -4.33 6.26 -9.67
CA ALA A 28 -4.15 7.32 -8.68
C ALA A 28 -2.77 7.98 -8.80
N MET A 29 -1.70 7.20 -8.99
CA MET A 29 -0.37 7.76 -9.26
C MET A 29 -0.35 8.60 -10.53
N ALA A 30 -0.95 8.12 -11.62
CA ALA A 30 -1.02 8.85 -12.89
C ALA A 30 -1.75 10.18 -12.73
N VAL A 31 -2.88 10.21 -11.99
CA VAL A 31 -3.63 11.44 -11.70
C VAL A 31 -2.78 12.42 -10.87
N LEU A 32 -2.07 11.94 -9.85
CA LEU A 32 -1.16 12.78 -9.05
C LEU A 32 -0.05 13.40 -9.90
N LEU A 33 0.55 12.62 -10.80
CA LEU A 33 1.61 13.10 -11.69
C LEU A 33 1.06 14.08 -12.72
N TRP A 34 -0.09 13.80 -13.32
CA TRP A 34 -0.72 14.67 -14.31
C TRP A 34 -1.14 16.03 -13.72
N THR A 35 -1.67 16.03 -12.52
CA THR A 35 -2.10 17.25 -11.82
C THR A 35 -0.94 17.97 -11.11
N ASP A 36 0.27 17.43 -11.17
CA ASP A 36 1.44 17.90 -10.40
C ASP A 36 1.11 18.04 -8.90
N GLY A 37 0.24 17.19 -8.42
CA GLY A 37 -0.21 17.16 -7.03
C GLY A 37 -0.97 18.42 -6.57
N ARG A 38 -1.59 19.17 -7.45
CA ARG A 38 -2.35 20.40 -7.12
C ARG A 38 -3.72 20.13 -6.50
N MET A 39 -4.04 18.87 -6.22
CA MET A 39 -5.30 18.47 -5.63
C MET A 39 -5.27 18.58 -4.09
N ASN A 40 -6.45 18.67 -3.49
CA ASN A 40 -6.59 18.51 -2.05
C ASN A 40 -6.30 17.05 -1.66
N ASP A 41 -5.22 16.80 -0.93
CA ASP A 41 -4.76 15.47 -0.58
C ASP A 41 -5.83 14.67 0.20
N ALA A 42 -6.55 15.30 1.13
CA ALA A 42 -7.55 14.62 1.93
C ALA A 42 -8.71 14.12 1.06
N LEU A 43 -9.24 14.96 0.17
CA LEU A 43 -10.33 14.58 -0.75
C LEU A 43 -9.85 13.54 -1.76
N PHE A 44 -8.65 13.70 -2.29
CA PHE A 44 -8.08 12.76 -3.25
C PHE A 44 -7.91 11.36 -2.63
N PHE A 45 -7.25 11.26 -1.48
CA PHE A 45 -7.03 9.95 -0.85
C PHE A 45 -8.32 9.35 -0.28
N MET A 46 -9.28 10.17 0.16
CA MET A 46 -10.61 9.67 0.52
C MET A 46 -11.30 9.05 -0.70
N ALA A 47 -11.28 9.70 -1.85
CA ALA A 47 -11.86 9.17 -3.09
C ALA A 47 -11.15 7.87 -3.54
N VAL A 48 -9.82 7.79 -3.43
CA VAL A 48 -9.06 6.57 -3.69
C VAL A 48 -9.47 5.45 -2.74
N GLY A 49 -9.63 5.72 -1.44
CA GLY A 49 -10.12 4.76 -0.46
C GLY A 49 -11.52 4.23 -0.80
N MET A 50 -12.44 5.13 -1.13
CA MET A 50 -13.81 4.77 -1.57
C MET A 50 -13.78 3.87 -2.82
N LEU A 51 -13.00 4.26 -3.84
CA LEU A 51 -12.88 3.48 -5.07
C LEU A 51 -12.25 2.11 -4.79
N THR A 52 -11.22 2.05 -3.95
CA THR A 52 -10.59 0.79 -3.55
C THR A 52 -11.62 -0.14 -2.91
N SER A 53 -12.34 0.31 -1.90
CA SER A 53 -13.36 -0.48 -1.22
C SER A 53 -14.51 -0.90 -2.16
N PHE A 54 -14.77 -0.11 -3.20
CA PHE A 54 -15.81 -0.45 -4.19
C PHE A 54 -15.39 -1.61 -5.10
N VAL A 55 -14.14 -1.64 -5.55
CA VAL A 55 -13.67 -2.57 -6.60
C VAL A 55 -12.78 -3.71 -6.09
N ASP A 56 -12.19 -3.59 -4.90
CA ASP A 56 -11.27 -4.59 -4.36
C ASP A 56 -11.95 -5.50 -3.34
N PHE A 57 -11.66 -6.81 -3.43
CA PHE A 57 -12.15 -7.85 -2.53
C PHE A 57 -11.17 -8.17 -1.40
N LEU A 58 -10.54 -7.16 -0.82
CA LEU A 58 -9.54 -7.28 0.25
C LEU A 58 -8.26 -8.02 -0.21
N THR A 59 -7.87 -7.85 -1.46
CA THR A 59 -6.69 -8.52 -1.99
C THR A 59 -5.39 -7.91 -1.45
N TYR A 60 -5.07 -6.69 -1.83
CA TYR A 60 -3.95 -5.90 -1.30
C TYR A 60 -4.27 -4.39 -1.34
N PRO A 61 -5.37 -3.96 -0.68
CA PRO A 61 -5.88 -2.60 -0.77
C PRO A 61 -4.88 -1.55 -0.31
N ILE A 62 -3.98 -1.90 0.60
CA ILE A 62 -2.95 -0.99 1.12
C ILE A 62 -2.00 -0.48 0.02
N ALA A 63 -1.89 -1.17 -1.12
CA ALA A 63 -1.13 -0.69 -2.26
C ALA A 63 -1.73 0.59 -2.86
N THR A 64 -3.06 0.73 -2.82
CA THR A 64 -3.77 1.92 -3.33
C THR A 64 -3.58 3.16 -2.45
N LEU A 65 -3.22 2.97 -1.18
CA LEU A 65 -2.77 4.03 -0.29
C LEU A 65 -1.26 4.27 -0.47
N GLY A 66 -0.45 3.24 -0.30
CA GLY A 66 0.99 3.38 -0.12
C GLY A 66 1.74 3.83 -1.37
N LEU A 67 1.41 3.31 -2.55
CA LEU A 67 2.06 3.72 -3.80
C LEU A 67 1.77 5.19 -4.14
N PRO A 68 0.50 5.66 -4.19
CA PRO A 68 0.22 7.08 -4.41
C PRO A 68 0.78 7.99 -3.31
N LEU A 69 0.79 7.54 -2.04
CA LEU A 69 1.35 8.30 -0.94
C LEU A 69 2.86 8.51 -1.11
N ALA A 70 3.60 7.45 -1.45
CA ALA A 70 5.04 7.57 -1.73
C ALA A 70 5.31 8.48 -2.94
N ALA A 71 4.52 8.38 -4.00
CA ALA A 71 4.59 9.28 -5.15
C ALA A 71 4.28 10.73 -4.74
N ARG A 72 3.25 10.94 -3.90
CA ARG A 72 2.91 12.28 -3.36
C ARG A 72 4.03 12.88 -2.54
N MET A 73 4.68 12.08 -1.69
CA MET A 73 5.85 12.52 -0.93
C MET A 73 6.99 12.96 -1.85
N ALA A 74 7.26 12.22 -2.92
CA ALA A 74 8.27 12.58 -3.91
C ALA A 74 7.93 13.89 -4.65
N LEU A 75 6.67 14.09 -5.05
CA LEU A 75 6.22 15.34 -5.67
C LEU A 75 6.35 16.53 -4.73
N ARG A 76 5.90 16.40 -3.47
CA ARG A 76 6.03 17.46 -2.46
C ARG A 76 7.48 17.81 -2.20
N GLN A 77 8.35 16.83 -2.20
CA GLN A 77 9.77 17.06 -2.03
C GLN A 77 10.37 17.87 -3.20
N LYS A 78 10.01 17.53 -4.45
CA LYS A 78 10.38 18.30 -5.63
C LYS A 78 9.90 19.76 -5.54
N GLN A 79 8.75 19.98 -4.90
CA GLN A 79 8.13 21.29 -4.68
C GLN A 79 8.69 22.02 -3.44
N GLU A 80 9.72 21.50 -2.79
CA GLU A 80 10.32 22.03 -1.55
C GLU A 80 9.34 22.13 -0.37
N LYS A 81 8.27 21.33 -0.39
CA LYS A 81 7.25 21.24 0.66
C LYS A 81 7.17 19.80 1.19
N PRO A 82 8.20 19.30 1.87
CA PRO A 82 8.25 17.91 2.31
C PRO A 82 7.04 17.53 3.17
N CYS A 83 6.59 16.29 3.00
CA CYS A 83 5.49 15.73 3.77
C CYS A 83 5.95 15.51 5.21
N GLY A 84 5.28 16.15 6.17
CA GLY A 84 5.49 15.93 7.59
C GLY A 84 4.67 14.74 8.12
N LEU A 85 4.89 14.37 9.39
CA LEU A 85 4.14 13.29 10.04
C LEU A 85 2.62 13.60 10.07
N ALA A 86 2.25 14.84 10.35
CA ALA A 86 0.83 15.24 10.37
C ALA A 86 0.15 15.08 9.00
N ASP A 87 0.85 15.43 7.91
CA ASP A 87 0.35 15.23 6.55
C ASP A 87 0.21 13.74 6.23
N PHE A 88 1.20 12.94 6.61
CA PHE A 88 1.17 11.48 6.46
C PHE A 88 -0.06 10.88 7.14
N VAL A 89 -0.25 11.19 8.43
CA VAL A 89 -1.40 10.70 9.21
C VAL A 89 -2.72 11.17 8.61
N LYS A 90 -2.82 12.44 8.22
CA LYS A 90 -4.02 13.01 7.58
C LYS A 90 -4.37 12.24 6.29
N ILE A 91 -3.40 11.94 5.47
CA ILE A 91 -3.60 11.19 4.22
C ILE A 91 -4.07 9.76 4.51
N CYS A 92 -3.41 9.06 5.44
CA CYS A 92 -3.79 7.71 5.84
C CYS A 92 -5.21 7.66 6.41
N LEU A 93 -5.57 8.61 7.28
CA LEU A 93 -6.92 8.72 7.83
C LEU A 93 -7.95 9.04 6.74
N SER A 94 -7.65 9.93 5.82
CA SER A 94 -8.56 10.27 4.73
C SER A 94 -8.86 9.06 3.85
N TRP A 95 -7.84 8.30 3.48
CA TRP A 95 -8.02 7.04 2.74
C TRP A 95 -8.84 6.03 3.55
N GLY A 96 -8.50 5.85 4.83
CA GLY A 96 -9.20 4.92 5.73
C GLY A 96 -10.68 5.27 5.92
N ILE A 97 -11.01 6.56 6.07
CA ILE A 97 -12.40 7.05 6.15
C ILE A 97 -13.14 6.74 4.85
N GLY A 98 -12.53 6.99 3.70
CA GLY A 98 -13.13 6.66 2.40
C GLY A 98 -13.37 5.16 2.25
N TYR A 99 -12.37 4.35 2.60
CA TYR A 99 -12.43 2.90 2.51
C TYR A 99 -13.51 2.30 3.43
N ALA A 100 -13.49 2.64 4.71
CA ALA A 100 -14.45 2.16 5.70
C ALA A 100 -15.86 2.72 5.43
N GLY A 101 -15.96 3.98 5.03
CA GLY A 101 -17.23 4.61 4.70
C GLY A 101 -17.94 3.94 3.52
N MET A 102 -17.21 3.58 2.46
CA MET A 102 -17.78 2.84 1.33
C MET A 102 -18.21 1.43 1.75
N TRP A 103 -17.43 0.73 2.57
CA TRP A 103 -17.82 -0.58 3.11
C TRP A 103 -19.11 -0.49 3.91
N SER A 104 -19.16 0.43 4.88
CA SER A 104 -20.36 0.65 5.72
C SER A 104 -21.57 1.04 4.87
N GLY A 105 -21.36 1.87 3.86
CA GLY A 105 -22.41 2.25 2.89
C GLY A 105 -22.98 1.06 2.12
N LYS A 106 -22.11 0.14 1.66
CA LYS A 106 -22.55 -1.11 1.01
C LYS A 106 -23.41 -1.97 1.93
N TRP A 107 -23.01 -2.14 3.19
CA TRP A 107 -23.76 -2.92 4.16
C TRP A 107 -25.11 -2.27 4.50
N LEU A 108 -25.11 -0.93 4.65
CA LEU A 108 -26.36 -0.18 4.87
C LEU A 108 -27.33 -0.35 3.70
N MET A 109 -26.85 -0.19 2.47
CA MET A 109 -27.66 -0.38 1.28
C MET A 109 -28.19 -1.80 1.16
N ALA A 110 -27.33 -2.80 1.41
CA ALA A 110 -27.76 -4.19 1.39
C ALA A 110 -28.82 -4.48 2.46
N ALA A 111 -28.65 -4.00 3.69
CA ALA A 111 -29.62 -4.15 4.75
C ALA A 111 -30.97 -3.49 4.42
N LEU A 112 -30.96 -2.27 3.85
CA LEU A 112 -32.18 -1.56 3.45
C LEU A 112 -32.92 -2.25 2.30
N LEU A 113 -32.19 -2.81 1.33
CA LEU A 113 -32.80 -3.45 0.16
C LEU A 113 -33.30 -4.87 0.44
N THR A 114 -32.62 -5.61 1.33
CA THR A 114 -32.96 -7.02 1.62
C THR A 114 -33.80 -7.21 2.87
N GLY A 115 -33.85 -6.20 3.75
CA GLY A 115 -34.48 -6.32 5.08
C GLY A 115 -33.74 -7.25 6.04
N GLN A 116 -32.53 -7.72 5.69
CA GLN A 116 -31.72 -8.65 6.48
C GLN A 116 -30.70 -7.91 7.36
N ASN A 117 -30.29 -8.54 8.45
CA ASN A 117 -29.23 -8.00 9.32
C ASN A 117 -27.83 -8.29 8.76
N VAL A 118 -27.50 -7.62 7.64
CA VAL A 118 -26.21 -7.74 6.96
C VAL A 118 -25.03 -7.35 7.86
N PHE A 119 -25.26 -6.47 8.84
CA PHE A 119 -24.22 -6.02 9.76
C PHE A 119 -23.69 -7.14 10.67
N ALA A 120 -24.55 -8.05 11.08
CA ALA A 120 -24.15 -9.20 11.90
C ALA A 120 -23.24 -10.16 11.11
N GLU A 121 -23.59 -10.47 9.87
CA GLU A 121 -22.81 -11.32 8.99
C GLU A 121 -21.45 -10.66 8.62
N ALA A 122 -21.49 -9.38 8.27
CA ALA A 122 -20.29 -8.61 7.96
C ALA A 122 -19.35 -8.49 9.18
N GLY A 123 -19.91 -8.28 10.37
CA GLY A 123 -19.14 -8.27 11.63
C GLY A 123 -18.48 -9.61 11.94
N SER A 124 -19.20 -10.71 11.73
CA SER A 124 -18.64 -12.07 11.89
C SER A 124 -17.52 -12.34 10.89
N ALA A 125 -17.73 -12.02 9.61
CA ALA A 125 -16.71 -12.17 8.57
C ALA A 125 -15.45 -11.31 8.85
N MET A 126 -15.64 -10.09 9.35
CA MET A 126 -14.53 -9.24 9.75
C MET A 126 -13.81 -9.81 10.97
N GLY A 127 -14.55 -10.30 11.97
CA GLY A 127 -13.98 -10.94 13.16
C GLY A 127 -13.07 -12.12 12.81
N ASN A 128 -13.48 -12.95 11.86
CA ASN A 128 -12.65 -14.06 11.39
C ASN A 128 -11.35 -13.57 10.72
N ARG A 129 -11.40 -12.52 9.90
CA ARG A 129 -10.22 -11.98 9.20
C ARG A 129 -9.22 -11.30 10.13
N LEU A 130 -9.72 -10.68 11.19
CA LEU A 130 -8.91 -10.09 12.26
C LEU A 130 -8.44 -11.15 13.26
N GLY A 131 -9.05 -12.33 13.26
CA GLY A 131 -8.81 -13.38 14.25
C GLY A 131 -7.38 -13.91 14.24
N ALA A 132 -6.98 -14.45 15.38
CA ALA A 132 -5.70 -15.11 15.57
C ALA A 132 -5.79 -16.65 15.41
N VAL A 133 -6.85 -17.14 14.79
CA VAL A 133 -7.09 -18.57 14.58
C VAL A 133 -7.36 -18.78 13.09
N ASP A 134 -6.71 -19.77 12.49
CA ASP A 134 -6.91 -20.13 11.09
C ASP A 134 -8.20 -20.97 10.89
N ASP A 135 -8.54 -21.26 9.64
CA ASP A 135 -9.74 -22.06 9.29
C ASP A 135 -9.69 -23.50 9.82
N SER A 136 -8.51 -23.98 10.22
CA SER A 136 -8.31 -25.31 10.85
C SER A 136 -8.38 -25.27 12.38
N GLY A 137 -8.56 -24.09 12.98
CA GLY A 137 -8.64 -23.91 14.44
C GLY A 137 -7.27 -23.77 15.13
N VAL A 138 -6.19 -23.57 14.38
CA VAL A 138 -4.83 -23.39 14.92
C VAL A 138 -4.58 -21.92 15.25
N GLU A 139 -4.02 -21.65 16.43
CA GLU A 139 -3.61 -20.30 16.83
C GLU A 139 -2.44 -19.81 15.98
N LEU A 140 -2.60 -18.62 15.41
CA LEU A 140 -1.60 -17.94 14.61
C LEU A 140 -0.78 -16.98 15.48
N ALA A 141 0.54 -17.05 15.37
CA ALA A 141 1.40 -16.03 15.95
C ALA A 141 1.20 -14.68 15.22
N LEU A 142 1.27 -13.56 15.93
CA LEU A 142 1.10 -12.20 15.37
C LEU A 142 1.99 -11.93 14.13
N THR A 143 3.11 -12.63 14.02
CA THR A 143 4.08 -12.51 12.92
C THR A 143 3.81 -13.47 11.76
N THR A 144 2.89 -14.43 11.87
CA THR A 144 2.67 -15.48 10.84
C THR A 144 2.32 -14.86 9.48
N GLY A 145 1.33 -13.97 9.45
CA GLY A 145 0.97 -13.28 8.20
C GLY A 145 2.12 -12.48 7.59
N VAL A 146 2.93 -11.83 8.42
CA VAL A 146 4.13 -11.10 7.96
C VAL A 146 5.15 -12.06 7.36
N GLN A 147 5.47 -13.16 8.06
CA GLN A 147 6.48 -14.13 7.62
C GLN A 147 6.10 -14.81 6.30
N GLU A 148 4.86 -15.26 6.14
CA GLU A 148 4.41 -15.89 4.91
C GLU A 148 4.44 -14.95 3.71
N ASN A 149 3.99 -13.70 3.90
CA ASN A 149 4.04 -12.71 2.83
C ASN A 149 5.48 -12.32 2.45
N LEU A 150 6.37 -12.14 3.43
CA LEU A 150 7.79 -11.88 3.18
C LEU A 150 8.45 -13.04 2.43
N ARG A 151 8.17 -14.27 2.84
CA ARG A 151 8.71 -15.48 2.21
C ARG A 151 8.36 -15.57 0.72
N ILE A 152 7.12 -15.24 0.36
CA ILE A 152 6.68 -15.27 -1.05
C ILE A 152 7.31 -14.11 -1.83
N MET A 153 7.30 -12.89 -1.26
CA MET A 153 7.84 -11.70 -1.93
C MET A 153 9.34 -11.80 -2.17
N PHE A 154 10.10 -12.18 -1.16
CA PHE A 154 11.57 -12.22 -1.23
C PHE A 154 12.10 -13.55 -1.76
N ASN A 155 11.51 -14.04 -2.84
CA ASN A 155 12.08 -15.15 -3.61
C ASN A 155 13.41 -14.73 -4.28
N PRO A 156 14.26 -15.68 -4.72
CA PRO A 156 15.59 -15.37 -5.25
C PRO A 156 15.60 -14.36 -6.40
N LEU A 157 14.59 -14.40 -7.28
CA LEU A 157 14.49 -13.45 -8.40
C LEU A 157 14.22 -12.03 -7.91
N THR A 158 13.27 -11.86 -7.00
CA THR A 158 12.95 -10.54 -6.40
C THR A 158 14.16 -9.99 -5.66
N VAL A 159 14.87 -10.83 -4.90
CA VAL A 159 16.09 -10.41 -4.19
C VAL A 159 17.16 -9.94 -5.18
N LEU A 160 17.42 -10.69 -6.25
CA LEU A 160 18.39 -10.30 -7.28
C LEU A 160 18.01 -8.97 -7.94
N MET A 161 16.74 -8.76 -8.26
CA MET A 161 16.25 -7.50 -8.83
C MET A 161 16.42 -6.33 -7.86
N LEU A 162 16.15 -6.53 -6.57
CA LEU A 162 16.34 -5.49 -5.54
C LEU A 162 17.82 -5.15 -5.36
N LEU A 163 18.71 -6.13 -5.36
CA LEU A 163 20.16 -5.90 -5.32
C LEU A 163 20.61 -5.07 -6.53
N GLY A 164 20.08 -5.36 -7.74
CA GLY A 164 20.34 -4.55 -8.93
C GLY A 164 19.88 -3.10 -8.77
N VAL A 165 18.67 -2.88 -8.25
CA VAL A 165 18.14 -1.53 -7.99
C VAL A 165 18.99 -0.78 -6.96
N LEU A 166 19.38 -1.45 -5.86
CA LEU A 166 20.24 -0.87 -4.84
C LEU A 166 21.62 -0.51 -5.39
N ALA A 167 22.19 -1.35 -6.26
CA ALA A 167 23.45 -1.05 -6.94
C ALA A 167 23.32 0.20 -7.81
N VAL A 168 22.23 0.35 -8.58
CA VAL A 168 21.95 1.58 -9.36
C VAL A 168 21.80 2.79 -8.44
N CYS A 169 21.07 2.69 -7.34
CA CYS A 169 20.97 3.77 -6.35
C CYS A 169 22.34 4.15 -5.78
N ALA A 170 23.18 3.19 -5.45
CA ALA A 170 24.53 3.44 -4.96
C ALA A 170 25.40 4.17 -6.00
N LEU A 171 25.35 3.74 -7.27
CA LEU A 171 26.05 4.43 -8.36
C LEU A 171 25.56 5.87 -8.55
N LEU A 172 24.26 6.12 -8.43
CA LEU A 172 23.71 7.47 -8.47
C LEU A 172 24.21 8.31 -7.31
N TRP A 173 24.28 7.75 -6.09
CA TRP A 173 24.83 8.43 -4.92
C TRP A 173 26.30 8.82 -5.12
N LEU A 174 27.11 7.93 -5.69
CA LEU A 174 28.52 8.21 -5.99
C LEU A 174 28.67 9.32 -7.02
N ARG A 175 27.72 9.45 -7.96
CA ARG A 175 27.77 10.51 -8.99
C ARG A 175 27.23 11.85 -8.51
N VAL A 176 26.16 11.86 -7.73
CA VAL A 176 25.45 13.09 -7.33
C VAL A 176 26.04 13.71 -6.07
N GLY A 177 26.68 12.92 -5.21
CA GLY A 177 27.40 13.41 -4.02
C GLY A 177 26.51 14.12 -2.99
N GLY A 178 25.28 13.66 -2.77
CA GLY A 178 24.36 14.27 -1.81
C GLY A 178 24.48 13.68 -0.40
N ARG A 179 24.01 14.40 0.62
CA ARG A 179 23.80 13.85 1.97
C ARG A 179 22.34 13.43 2.11
N PRO A 180 22.05 12.29 2.76
CA PRO A 180 20.67 11.89 3.03
C PRO A 180 20.01 12.93 3.97
N ASP A 181 18.85 13.43 3.58
CA ASP A 181 18.04 14.28 4.44
C ASP A 181 17.25 13.38 5.42
N VAL A 182 17.70 13.32 6.68
CA VAL A 182 17.12 12.47 7.72
C VAL A 182 15.65 12.81 7.98
N LYS A 183 15.24 14.06 7.81
CA LYS A 183 13.84 14.48 8.01
C LYS A 183 12.89 13.84 6.99
N ARG A 184 13.40 13.47 5.83
CA ARG A 184 12.69 12.79 4.76
C ARG A 184 12.47 11.31 5.04
N LEU A 185 13.39 10.67 5.77
CA LEU A 185 13.39 9.22 5.96
C LEU A 185 12.17 8.76 6.77
N GLY A 186 11.73 9.52 7.78
CA GLY A 186 10.63 9.14 8.66
C GLY A 186 9.32 8.80 7.92
N PRO A 187 8.75 9.71 7.11
CA PRO A 187 7.51 9.43 6.37
C PRO A 187 7.64 8.25 5.39
N TYR A 188 8.78 8.08 4.71
CA TYR A 188 8.99 6.95 3.81
C TYR A 188 9.13 5.63 4.57
N LEU A 189 9.77 5.63 5.74
CA LEU A 189 9.85 4.46 6.60
C LEU A 189 8.46 4.04 7.09
N LEU A 190 7.65 5.00 7.55
CA LEU A 190 6.27 4.74 7.93
C LEU A 190 5.45 4.19 6.75
N CYS A 191 5.63 4.75 5.55
CA CYS A 191 5.00 4.23 4.35
C CYS A 191 5.43 2.78 4.05
N ALA A 192 6.71 2.47 4.18
CA ALA A 192 7.25 1.12 3.99
C ALA A 192 6.70 0.11 5.01
N LEU A 193 6.30 0.57 6.20
CA LEU A 193 5.73 -0.27 7.26
C LEU A 193 4.21 -0.48 7.14
N LEU A 194 3.51 0.25 6.28
CA LEU A 194 2.06 0.10 6.10
C LEU A 194 1.62 -1.34 5.79
N PRO A 195 2.28 -2.09 4.88
CA PRO A 195 1.91 -3.49 4.65
C PRO A 195 2.10 -4.37 5.87
N ILE A 196 3.14 -4.14 6.65
CA ILE A 196 3.42 -4.91 7.88
C ILE A 196 2.30 -4.68 8.89
N ALA A 197 1.92 -3.41 9.13
CA ALA A 197 0.81 -3.06 10.01
C ALA A 197 -0.52 -3.68 9.52
N TRP A 198 -0.74 -3.71 8.21
CA TRP A 198 -1.90 -4.34 7.59
C TRP A 198 -1.94 -5.85 7.83
N TYR A 199 -0.82 -6.57 7.67
CA TYR A 199 -0.75 -8.00 7.92
C TYR A 199 -0.97 -8.37 9.38
N MET A 200 -0.47 -7.54 10.30
CA MET A 200 -0.71 -7.72 11.73
C MET A 200 -2.16 -7.44 12.12
N ALA A 201 -2.81 -6.47 11.47
CA ALA A 201 -4.21 -6.14 11.71
C ALA A 201 -5.17 -7.19 11.15
N LEU A 202 -4.87 -7.78 10.00
CA LEU A 202 -5.68 -8.81 9.34
C LEU A 202 -4.93 -10.16 9.37
N LEU A 203 -4.67 -10.67 10.57
CA LEU A 203 -3.74 -11.75 10.81
C LEU A 203 -4.12 -13.04 10.08
N ASN A 204 -5.34 -13.55 10.29
CA ASN A 204 -5.84 -14.73 9.60
C ASN A 204 -5.84 -14.53 8.09
N HIS A 205 -6.46 -13.45 7.61
CA HIS A 205 -6.54 -13.17 6.18
C HIS A 205 -5.16 -13.09 5.52
N SER A 206 -4.19 -12.47 6.18
CA SER A 206 -2.83 -12.29 5.62
C SER A 206 -2.01 -13.57 5.65
N ALA A 207 -2.28 -14.47 6.59
CA ALA A 207 -1.62 -15.77 6.67
C ALA A 207 -2.18 -16.75 5.62
N GLU A 208 -3.49 -16.91 5.56
CA GLU A 208 -4.15 -17.85 4.66
C GLU A 208 -4.07 -17.45 3.19
N HIS A 209 -4.11 -16.14 2.94
CA HIS A 209 -4.14 -15.59 1.59
C HIS A 209 -2.82 -14.95 1.16
N ALA A 210 -1.71 -15.40 1.72
CA ALA A 210 -0.38 -14.89 1.40
C ALA A 210 -0.05 -14.95 -0.09
N PHE A 211 -0.63 -15.89 -0.85
CA PHE A 211 -0.41 -16.07 -2.29
C PHE A 211 -0.87 -14.88 -3.16
N PHE A 212 -1.68 -13.96 -2.63
CA PHE A 212 -1.98 -12.69 -3.28
C PHE A 212 -1.68 -11.47 -2.41
N THR A 213 -1.83 -11.55 -1.08
CA THR A 213 -1.63 -10.40 -0.18
C THR A 213 -0.17 -9.93 -0.13
N TYR A 214 0.82 -10.81 -0.44
CA TYR A 214 2.24 -10.44 -0.50
C TYR A 214 2.50 -9.26 -1.45
N ARG A 215 1.63 -9.01 -2.43
CA ARG A 215 1.74 -7.89 -3.36
C ARG A 215 1.67 -6.52 -2.69
N ALA A 216 1.09 -6.43 -1.48
CA ALA A 216 1.11 -5.19 -0.70
C ALA A 216 2.55 -4.72 -0.39
N LEU A 217 3.53 -5.64 -0.30
CA LEU A 217 4.94 -5.32 -0.10
C LEU A 217 5.58 -4.52 -1.24
N CYS A 218 4.89 -4.36 -2.39
CA CYS A 218 5.30 -3.40 -3.41
C CYS A 218 5.42 -1.97 -2.85
N VAL A 219 4.61 -1.62 -1.84
CA VAL A 219 4.69 -0.34 -1.13
C VAL A 219 6.01 -0.22 -0.37
N THR A 220 6.39 -1.28 0.37
CA THR A 220 7.66 -1.35 1.09
C THR A 220 8.83 -1.15 0.12
N ILE A 221 8.82 -1.89 -0.99
CA ILE A 221 9.86 -1.81 -2.02
C ILE A 221 9.90 -0.40 -2.63
N PHE A 222 8.76 0.15 -3.02
CA PHE A 222 8.70 1.47 -3.65
C PHE A 222 9.15 2.58 -2.70
N ALA A 223 8.71 2.55 -1.44
CA ALA A 223 9.13 3.50 -0.43
C ALA A 223 10.64 3.40 -0.13
N ALA A 224 11.18 2.17 0.02
CA ALA A 224 12.59 1.93 0.26
C ALA A 224 13.47 2.43 -0.91
N VAL A 225 13.08 2.14 -2.15
CA VAL A 225 13.78 2.66 -3.34
C VAL A 225 13.70 4.18 -3.40
N SER A 226 12.54 4.77 -3.08
CA SER A 226 12.37 6.22 -3.05
C SER A 226 13.25 6.90 -1.99
N MET A 227 13.49 6.24 -0.85
CA MET A 227 14.48 6.70 0.14
C MET A 227 15.91 6.64 -0.39
N ALA A 228 16.23 5.60 -1.15
CA ALA A 228 17.57 5.34 -1.65
C ALA A 228 17.97 6.25 -2.83
N ILE A 229 17.03 6.93 -3.49
CA ILE A 229 17.34 7.86 -4.59
C ILE A 229 17.95 9.15 -4.01
N PRO A 230 19.18 9.53 -4.44
CA PRO A 230 19.80 10.77 -4.00
C PRO A 230 18.98 11.97 -4.51
N THR A 231 18.78 12.95 -3.63
CA THR A 231 18.27 14.26 -4.03
C THR A 231 19.46 15.19 -4.16
N GLY A 232 19.94 15.35 -5.37
CA GLY A 232 20.90 16.40 -5.69
C GLY A 232 20.31 17.78 -5.38
N LYS A 233 21.09 18.69 -4.82
CA LYS A 233 20.79 20.11 -4.96
C LYS A 233 20.78 20.38 -6.46
N ALA A 234 19.68 20.92 -6.99
CA ALA A 234 19.73 21.55 -8.28
C ALA A 234 20.84 22.59 -8.18
N GLU A 235 21.92 22.41 -8.95
CA GLU A 235 22.89 23.47 -9.14
C GLU A 235 22.12 24.63 -9.75
N THR A 236 21.96 25.69 -8.96
CA THR A 236 21.43 26.99 -9.40
C THR A 236 22.47 27.68 -10.27
#